data_e4a0ce157f5562e20e7030f4de2065c9
#
_entry.id   e4a0ce157f5562e20e7030f4de2065c9
#
_cell.length_a   1.000
_cell.length_b   1.000
_cell.length_c   1.000
_cell.angle_alpha   90.00
_cell.angle_beta   90.00
_cell.angle_gamma   90.00
#
_symmetry.space_group_name_H-M   'P 1'
#
loop_
_entity.id
_entity.type
_entity.pdbx_description
1 polymer ?
#
loop_
_entity_poly.entity_id
_entity_poly.type
_entity_poly.pdbx_seq_one_letter_code
_entity_poly.pdbx_strand_id
1 'polypeptide(L)'
;MSFSKKYPHLFEPLQVNQMMIPNRIISAPLGSLTDKSVSGIGMIIRGTSGSVPGPRSRMAPGSYCFANMQESQKVREQVVTIQQRGAKAEFELCHVGQYAYVQPGDYAIGPVGFVREDGIEVKAMDENMMNEVADAFAKGAVDAKEYGFDMVMLHFGHGWLPTQFLSPHYNKRTDGYGGCFENRVKIPIQIVER
;
A
#
# COMPACT_ATOMS: atom_id res chain seq x y z
N MET A 1 36.71 2.69 12.84
CA MET A 1 36.06 1.40 12.44
C MET A 1 34.86 1.71 11.60
N SER A 2 34.71 1.16 10.38
CA SER A 2 33.56 1.43 9.53
C SER A 2 32.28 0.87 10.16
N PHE A 3 31.10 1.48 9.89
CA PHE A 3 29.83 1.01 10.41
C PHE A 3 29.53 -0.44 9.99
N SER A 4 29.93 -0.86 8.79
CA SER A 4 29.78 -2.24 8.32
C SER A 4 30.57 -3.26 9.16
N LYS A 5 31.73 -2.90 9.72
CA LYS A 5 32.46 -3.75 10.65
C LYS A 5 31.82 -3.82 12.05
N LYS A 6 31.14 -2.75 12.47
CA LYS A 6 30.47 -2.68 13.77
C LYS A 6 29.11 -3.40 13.76
N TYR A 7 28.40 -3.37 12.63
CA TYR A 7 27.05 -3.93 12.47
C TYR A 7 26.99 -4.79 11.19
N PRO A 8 27.73 -5.91 11.11
CA PRO A 8 27.86 -6.66 9.87
C PRO A 8 26.52 -7.14 9.31
N HIS A 9 25.62 -7.61 10.17
CA HIS A 9 24.30 -8.12 9.74
C HIS A 9 23.39 -7.09 9.07
N LEU A 10 23.57 -5.80 9.33
CA LEU A 10 22.80 -4.75 8.64
C LEU A 10 23.24 -4.59 7.18
N PHE A 11 24.52 -4.91 6.89
CA PHE A 11 25.14 -4.69 5.59
C PHE A 11 25.29 -5.98 4.78
N GLU A 12 24.87 -7.13 5.33
CA GLU A 12 24.78 -8.39 4.59
C GLU A 12 23.60 -8.36 3.62
N PRO A 13 23.77 -8.86 2.39
CA PRO A 13 22.68 -9.05 1.46
C PRO A 13 21.57 -9.94 2.05
N LEU A 14 20.34 -9.68 1.64
CA LEU A 14 19.16 -10.47 2.00
C LEU A 14 18.49 -11.02 0.75
N GLN A 15 18.41 -12.34 0.66
CA GLN A 15 17.63 -13.01 -0.39
C GLN A 15 16.16 -13.03 -0.01
N VAL A 16 15.31 -12.46 -0.86
CA VAL A 16 13.85 -12.51 -0.74
C VAL A 16 13.30 -13.12 -2.04
N ASN A 17 12.85 -14.37 -1.98
CA ASN A 17 12.49 -15.15 -3.15
C ASN A 17 13.63 -15.13 -4.19
N GLN A 18 13.40 -14.64 -5.40
CA GLN A 18 14.39 -14.52 -6.48
C GLN A 18 15.16 -13.18 -6.47
N MET A 19 14.80 -12.26 -5.58
CA MET A 19 15.38 -10.94 -5.49
C MET A 19 16.47 -10.88 -4.41
N MET A 20 17.63 -10.30 -4.74
CA MET A 20 18.68 -9.99 -3.78
C MET A 20 18.59 -8.51 -3.38
N ILE A 21 18.35 -8.23 -2.11
CA ILE A 21 18.44 -6.90 -1.51
C ILE A 21 19.88 -6.70 -1.02
N PRO A 22 20.61 -5.64 -1.41
CA PRO A 22 22.05 -5.52 -1.16
C PRO A 22 22.42 -5.35 0.32
N ASN A 23 21.49 -4.92 1.16
CA ASN A 23 21.65 -4.88 2.63
C ASN A 23 20.27 -4.83 3.30
N ARG A 24 20.22 -4.91 4.62
CA ARG A 24 18.97 -4.99 5.40
C ARG A 24 18.43 -3.65 5.86
N ILE A 25 18.87 -2.56 5.23
CA ILE A 25 18.41 -1.21 5.54
C ILE A 25 17.32 -0.83 4.52
N ILE A 26 16.09 -0.63 5.00
CA ILE A 26 14.93 -0.31 4.18
C ILE A 26 14.44 1.09 4.56
N SER A 27 14.23 1.94 3.57
CA SER A 27 13.61 3.24 3.80
C SER A 27 12.09 3.16 3.78
N ALA A 28 11.47 3.54 4.87
CA ALA A 28 10.01 3.70 4.94
C ALA A 28 9.48 4.70 3.90
N PRO A 29 8.18 4.64 3.53
CA PRO A 29 7.58 5.42 2.45
C PRO A 29 7.37 6.90 2.82
N LEU A 30 8.42 7.61 3.20
CA LEU A 30 8.41 9.02 3.62
C LEU A 30 9.43 9.84 2.83
N GLY A 31 9.05 11.03 2.38
CA GLY A 31 9.93 12.01 1.73
C GLY A 31 10.36 11.67 0.29
N SER A 32 11.37 12.38 -0.21
CA SER A 32 11.86 12.23 -1.58
C SER A 32 12.56 10.90 -1.81
N LEU A 33 12.19 10.21 -2.89
CA LEU A 33 12.78 8.94 -3.29
C LEU A 33 14.21 9.07 -3.80
N THR A 34 14.46 10.10 -4.57
CA THR A 34 15.76 10.32 -5.23
C THR A 34 16.87 10.67 -4.24
N ASP A 35 16.55 11.46 -3.21
CA ASP A 35 17.53 11.84 -2.19
C ASP A 35 17.96 10.65 -1.33
N LYS A 36 17.03 9.72 -1.07
CA LYS A 36 17.32 8.50 -0.30
C LYS A 36 18.23 7.53 -1.03
N SER A 37 18.15 7.46 -2.35
CA SER A 37 18.91 6.50 -3.16
C SER A 37 20.42 6.72 -3.13
N VAL A 38 20.91 7.88 -2.69
CA VAL A 38 22.36 8.18 -2.56
C VAL A 38 22.96 7.68 -1.24
N SER A 39 22.18 7.20 -0.30
CA SER A 39 22.61 6.89 1.08
C SER A 39 23.05 5.43 1.30
N GLY A 40 23.11 4.60 0.25
CA GLY A 40 23.49 3.18 0.37
C GLY A 40 22.40 2.30 1.01
N ILE A 41 21.16 2.72 1.01
CA ILE A 41 19.98 1.96 1.46
C ILE A 41 19.75 0.79 0.51
N GLY A 42 19.44 -0.40 1.06
CA GLY A 42 19.19 -1.61 0.27
C GLY A 42 17.86 -1.61 -0.48
N MET A 43 16.83 -1.02 0.10
CA MET A 43 15.51 -0.92 -0.54
C MET A 43 14.80 0.38 -0.16
N ILE A 44 14.09 0.95 -1.10
CA ILE A 44 13.34 2.20 -0.91
C ILE A 44 11.87 1.95 -1.25
N ILE A 45 11.00 2.19 -0.27
CA ILE A 45 9.55 2.07 -0.43
C ILE A 45 8.99 3.40 -0.91
N ARG A 46 8.27 3.36 -2.04
CA ARG A 46 7.42 4.44 -2.48
C ARG A 46 6.00 4.19 -2.02
N GLY A 47 5.49 5.05 -1.15
CA GLY A 47 4.13 4.98 -0.66
C GLY A 47 3.39 6.30 -0.84
N THR A 48 2.07 6.19 -0.95
CA THR A 48 1.12 7.30 -0.90
C THR A 48 -0.15 6.82 -0.22
N SER A 49 -0.84 7.71 0.49
CA SER A 49 -2.13 7.38 1.11
C SER A 49 -3.21 7.17 0.04
N GLY A 50 -3.46 5.91 -0.36
CA GLY A 50 -4.38 5.53 -1.42
C GLY A 50 -3.70 5.28 -2.75
N SER A 51 -2.83 4.29 -2.81
CA SER A 51 -2.02 3.91 -3.98
C SER A 51 -2.61 2.79 -4.84
N VAL A 52 -3.77 2.25 -4.50
CA VAL A 52 -4.51 1.37 -5.40
C VAL A 52 -5.50 2.17 -6.27
N PRO A 53 -5.83 1.70 -7.50
CA PRO A 53 -6.82 2.35 -8.34
C PRO A 53 -8.22 2.34 -7.70
N GLY A 54 -9.07 3.26 -8.12
CA GLY A 54 -10.45 3.32 -7.69
C GLY A 54 -10.86 4.65 -7.06
N PRO A 55 -12.16 4.97 -7.09
CA PRO A 55 -12.67 6.27 -6.68
C PRO A 55 -12.62 6.52 -5.17
N ARG A 56 -12.63 5.45 -4.35
CA ARG A 56 -12.76 5.51 -2.87
C ARG A 56 -11.52 4.98 -2.15
N SER A 57 -10.37 4.95 -2.83
CA SER A 57 -9.15 4.33 -2.30
C SER A 57 -8.20 5.30 -1.58
N ARG A 58 -8.36 6.61 -1.73
CA ARG A 58 -7.34 7.64 -1.43
C ARG A 58 -7.81 8.73 -0.47
N MET A 59 -6.88 9.38 0.22
CA MET A 59 -7.17 10.50 1.12
C MET A 59 -7.27 11.87 0.42
N ALA A 60 -6.75 11.98 -0.81
CA ALA A 60 -6.75 13.23 -1.56
C ALA A 60 -6.92 12.98 -3.07
N PRO A 61 -7.42 13.96 -3.84
CA PRO A 61 -7.47 13.86 -5.29
C PRO A 61 -6.07 13.59 -5.87
N GLY A 62 -6.00 12.76 -6.93
CA GLY A 62 -4.77 12.56 -7.69
C GLY A 62 -3.69 11.69 -7.04
N SER A 63 -3.97 10.98 -5.94
CA SER A 63 -2.95 10.17 -5.26
C SER A 63 -2.51 8.91 -6.01
N TYR A 64 -3.26 8.43 -7.00
CA TYR A 64 -2.86 7.27 -7.79
C TYR A 64 -1.87 7.67 -8.89
N CYS A 65 -0.61 7.29 -8.71
CA CYS A 65 0.48 7.75 -9.57
C CYS A 65 0.53 7.09 -10.96
N PHE A 66 -0.24 6.04 -11.20
CA PHE A 66 -0.36 5.41 -12.53
C PHE A 66 -1.64 5.83 -13.27
N ALA A 67 -2.35 6.84 -12.77
CA ALA A 67 -3.61 7.31 -13.34
C ALA A 67 -3.46 7.98 -14.71
N ASN A 68 -2.29 8.53 -15.01
CA ASN A 68 -2.00 9.17 -16.28
C ASN A 68 -0.53 8.94 -16.71
N MET A 69 -0.28 9.08 -18.01
CA MET A 69 1.02 8.79 -18.61
C MET A 69 2.16 9.66 -18.06
N GLN A 70 1.90 10.93 -17.79
CA GLN A 70 2.92 11.86 -17.31
C GLN A 70 3.41 11.48 -15.88
N GLU A 71 2.49 11.19 -14.97
CA GLU A 71 2.83 10.76 -13.62
C GLU A 71 3.52 9.39 -13.63
N SER A 72 3.01 8.46 -14.44
CA SER A 72 3.61 7.14 -14.62
C SER A 72 5.05 7.22 -15.14
N GLN A 73 5.33 8.09 -16.08
CA GLN A 73 6.68 8.30 -16.61
C GLN A 73 7.64 8.82 -15.52
N LYS A 74 7.23 9.81 -14.72
CA LYS A 74 8.03 10.30 -13.57
C LYS A 74 8.34 9.20 -12.58
N VAL A 75 7.35 8.34 -12.28
CA VAL A 75 7.54 7.20 -11.38
C VAL A 75 8.58 6.24 -11.95
N ARG A 76 8.49 5.90 -13.24
CA ARG A 76 9.46 5.03 -13.91
C ARG A 76 10.88 5.59 -13.85
N GLU A 77 11.07 6.88 -14.10
CA GLU A 77 12.37 7.54 -13.99
C GLU A 77 12.96 7.48 -12.57
N GLN A 78 12.10 7.61 -11.55
CA GLN A 78 12.51 7.45 -10.15
C GLN A 78 12.94 6.02 -9.85
N VAL A 79 12.19 5.01 -10.31
CA VAL A 79 12.53 3.59 -10.14
C VAL A 79 13.88 3.28 -10.78
N VAL A 80 14.08 3.69 -12.03
CA VAL A 80 15.36 3.51 -12.74
C VAL A 80 16.51 4.18 -11.98
N THR A 81 16.31 5.39 -11.45
CA THR A 81 17.34 6.11 -10.68
C THR A 81 17.70 5.35 -9.40
N ILE A 82 16.72 4.80 -8.68
CA ILE A 82 16.94 3.99 -7.47
C ILE A 82 17.78 2.76 -7.82
N GLN A 83 17.39 2.02 -8.85
CA GLN A 83 18.02 0.77 -9.26
C GLN A 83 19.45 1.00 -9.80
N GLN A 84 19.70 2.05 -10.57
CA GLN A 84 21.03 2.44 -11.02
C GLN A 84 22.00 2.76 -9.88
N ARG A 85 21.48 3.14 -8.72
CA ARG A 85 22.28 3.40 -7.51
C ARG A 85 22.41 2.18 -6.60
N GLY A 86 21.95 1.01 -7.06
CA GLY A 86 22.10 -0.27 -6.40
C GLY A 86 21.03 -0.64 -5.37
N ALA A 87 20.05 0.24 -5.12
CA ALA A 87 18.91 -0.07 -4.24
C ALA A 87 17.80 -0.81 -5.00
N LYS A 88 16.95 -1.52 -4.26
CA LYS A 88 15.67 -2.06 -4.76
C LYS A 88 14.55 -1.04 -4.60
N ALA A 89 13.60 -1.02 -5.53
CA ALA A 89 12.44 -0.15 -5.49
C ALA A 89 11.20 -0.97 -5.13
N GLU A 90 10.51 -0.58 -4.07
CA GLU A 90 9.27 -1.20 -3.60
C GLU A 90 8.11 -0.20 -3.70
N PHE A 91 6.93 -0.67 -4.10
CA PHE A 91 5.72 0.14 -4.16
C PHE A 91 4.72 -0.28 -3.08
N GLU A 92 4.29 0.69 -2.24
CA GLU A 92 3.30 0.46 -1.21
C GLU A 92 1.90 0.56 -1.80
N LEU A 93 1.10 -0.52 -1.68
CA LEU A 93 -0.30 -0.57 -2.04
C LEU A 93 -1.18 -0.32 -0.81
N CYS A 94 -2.02 0.70 -0.88
CA CYS A 94 -2.83 1.19 0.23
C CYS A 94 -4.24 1.55 -0.22
N HIS A 95 -5.25 1.15 0.56
CA HIS A 95 -6.64 1.59 0.44
C HIS A 95 -7.12 2.14 1.78
N VAL A 96 -7.52 3.40 1.82
CA VAL A 96 -7.79 4.11 3.08
C VAL A 96 -9.17 3.82 3.69
N GLY A 97 -10.05 3.16 2.94
CA GLY A 97 -11.37 2.73 3.44
C GLY A 97 -12.26 3.89 3.88
N GLN A 98 -12.75 3.82 5.10
CA GLN A 98 -13.67 4.82 5.67
C GLN A 98 -13.11 6.25 5.71
N TYR A 99 -11.80 6.43 5.56
CA TYR A 99 -11.15 7.74 5.53
C TYR A 99 -10.96 8.31 4.13
N ALA A 100 -11.57 7.67 3.11
CA ALA A 100 -11.45 8.12 1.74
C ALA A 100 -11.95 9.55 1.54
N TYR A 101 -11.18 10.31 0.76
CA TYR A 101 -11.70 11.52 0.15
C TYR A 101 -12.72 11.14 -0.92
N VAL A 102 -13.90 11.71 -0.85
CA VAL A 102 -14.98 11.52 -1.83
C VAL A 102 -15.55 12.86 -2.24
N GLN A 103 -16.11 12.92 -3.44
CA GLN A 103 -16.79 14.12 -3.93
C GLN A 103 -18.13 14.33 -3.20
N PRO A 104 -18.64 15.56 -3.11
CA PRO A 104 -19.98 15.82 -2.57
C PRO A 104 -21.04 14.94 -3.23
N GLY A 105 -21.84 14.25 -2.42
CA GLY A 105 -22.87 13.31 -2.88
C GLY A 105 -22.39 11.87 -3.14
N ASP A 106 -21.10 11.60 -3.02
CA ASP A 106 -20.53 10.24 -3.02
C ASP A 106 -20.32 9.72 -1.58
N TYR A 107 -19.84 8.50 -1.42
CA TYR A 107 -19.66 7.82 -0.13
C TYR A 107 -18.29 7.15 -0.02
N ALA A 108 -17.80 7.03 1.20
CA ALA A 108 -16.68 6.17 1.54
C ALA A 108 -17.15 4.72 1.81
N ILE A 109 -16.22 3.78 1.94
CA ILE A 109 -16.53 2.36 2.21
C ILE A 109 -15.74 1.86 3.42
N GLY A 110 -16.32 0.91 4.15
CA GLY A 110 -15.68 0.30 5.31
C GLY A 110 -16.40 -0.98 5.74
N PRO A 111 -15.94 -1.65 6.81
CA PRO A 111 -16.61 -2.87 7.29
C PRO A 111 -18.04 -2.61 7.76
N VAL A 112 -18.34 -1.43 8.29
CA VAL A 112 -19.68 -1.04 8.78
C VAL A 112 -20.09 0.31 8.23
N GLY A 113 -21.42 0.54 8.14
CA GLY A 113 -21.99 1.80 7.68
C GLY A 113 -22.17 2.79 8.84
N PHE A 114 -21.86 4.06 8.59
CA PHE A 114 -22.12 5.19 9.51
C PHE A 114 -21.95 6.52 8.76
N VAL A 115 -22.24 7.62 9.42
CA VAL A 115 -21.96 8.96 8.91
C VAL A 115 -20.79 9.54 9.69
N ARG A 116 -19.75 10.02 9.00
CA ARG A 116 -18.57 10.66 9.57
C ARG A 116 -18.91 12.04 10.14
N GLU A 117 -18.05 12.59 11.00
CA GLU A 117 -18.20 13.93 11.57
C GLU A 117 -18.26 15.05 10.51
N ASP A 118 -17.62 14.85 9.36
CA ASP A 118 -17.66 15.77 8.21
C ASP A 118 -18.89 15.58 7.32
N GLY A 119 -19.86 14.74 7.73
CA GLY A 119 -21.11 14.48 7.03
C GLY A 119 -21.03 13.47 5.90
N ILE A 120 -19.84 12.88 5.63
CA ILE A 120 -19.68 11.87 4.57
C ILE A 120 -20.25 10.53 5.05
N GLU A 121 -21.12 9.93 4.22
CA GLU A 121 -21.61 8.57 4.42
C GLU A 121 -20.48 7.56 4.22
N VAL A 122 -20.35 6.61 5.14
CA VAL A 122 -19.56 5.39 4.96
C VAL A 122 -20.53 4.24 4.78
N LYS A 123 -20.47 3.53 3.66
CA LYS A 123 -21.28 2.33 3.42
C LYS A 123 -20.56 1.08 3.88
N ALA A 124 -21.30 0.19 4.54
CA ALA A 124 -20.84 -1.16 4.80
C ALA A 124 -20.60 -1.88 3.47
N MET A 125 -19.41 -2.45 3.31
CA MET A 125 -19.06 -3.18 2.09
C MET A 125 -19.87 -4.46 1.97
N ASP A 126 -20.42 -4.70 0.80
CA ASP A 126 -20.92 -5.99 0.34
C ASP A 126 -19.80 -6.81 -0.31
N GLU A 127 -20.12 -8.04 -0.72
CA GLU A 127 -19.13 -8.95 -1.34
C GLU A 127 -18.61 -8.42 -2.69
N ASN A 128 -19.44 -7.70 -3.47
CA ASN A 128 -19.00 -7.11 -4.73
C ASN A 128 -17.95 -6.02 -4.49
N MET A 129 -18.20 -5.11 -3.53
CA MET A 129 -17.24 -4.08 -3.13
C MET A 129 -15.93 -4.68 -2.59
N MET A 130 -16.01 -5.80 -1.85
CA MET A 130 -14.83 -6.51 -1.34
C MET A 130 -14.00 -7.09 -2.49
N ASN A 131 -14.64 -7.69 -3.49
CA ASN A 131 -14.00 -8.19 -4.70
C ASN A 131 -13.36 -7.06 -5.51
N GLU A 132 -14.07 -5.94 -5.73
CA GLU A 132 -13.55 -4.76 -6.42
C GLU A 132 -12.28 -4.21 -5.74
N VAL A 133 -12.24 -4.20 -4.41
CA VAL A 133 -11.05 -3.79 -3.67
C VAL A 133 -9.90 -4.77 -3.86
N ALA A 134 -10.15 -6.08 -3.80
CA ALA A 134 -9.11 -7.08 -4.05
C ALA A 134 -8.55 -6.96 -5.48
N ASP A 135 -9.43 -6.77 -6.48
CA ASP A 135 -9.04 -6.53 -7.88
C ASP A 135 -8.22 -5.22 -8.03
N ALA A 136 -8.56 -4.18 -7.27
CA ALA A 136 -7.81 -2.94 -7.26
C ALA A 136 -6.38 -3.11 -6.71
N PHE A 137 -6.19 -3.93 -5.67
CA PHE A 137 -4.85 -4.30 -5.18
C PHE A 137 -4.06 -5.08 -6.23
N ALA A 138 -4.66 -6.10 -6.84
CA ALA A 138 -4.05 -6.87 -7.93
C ALA A 138 -3.66 -5.98 -9.12
N LYS A 139 -4.55 -5.10 -9.56
CA LYS A 139 -4.26 -4.11 -10.63
C LYS A 139 -3.10 -3.19 -10.24
N GLY A 140 -3.08 -2.70 -9.01
CA GLY A 140 -1.97 -1.87 -8.50
C GLY A 140 -0.63 -2.61 -8.50
N ALA A 141 -0.62 -3.92 -8.20
CA ALA A 141 0.58 -4.75 -8.26
C ALA A 141 1.06 -4.97 -9.71
N VAL A 142 0.14 -5.19 -10.65
CA VAL A 142 0.45 -5.28 -12.09
C VAL A 142 1.05 -3.97 -12.58
N ASP A 143 0.45 -2.83 -12.26
CA ASP A 143 0.96 -1.52 -12.64
C ASP A 143 2.37 -1.29 -12.07
N ALA A 144 2.59 -1.57 -10.79
CA ALA A 144 3.90 -1.45 -10.17
C ALA A 144 4.97 -2.29 -10.91
N LYS A 145 4.63 -3.52 -11.28
CA LYS A 145 5.51 -4.41 -12.07
C LYS A 145 5.81 -3.84 -13.45
N GLU A 146 4.81 -3.33 -14.16
CA GLU A 146 4.97 -2.73 -15.50
C GLU A 146 5.86 -1.48 -15.47
N TYR A 147 5.82 -0.71 -14.39
CA TYR A 147 6.67 0.46 -14.19
C TYR A 147 8.03 0.15 -13.55
N GLY A 148 8.35 -1.14 -13.37
CA GLY A 148 9.69 -1.62 -13.06
C GLY A 148 10.02 -1.75 -11.58
N PHE A 149 9.04 -1.67 -10.67
CA PHE A 149 9.28 -1.96 -9.26
C PHE A 149 9.70 -3.40 -9.04
N ASP A 150 10.61 -3.62 -8.10
CA ASP A 150 11.13 -4.95 -7.75
C ASP A 150 10.16 -5.72 -6.81
N MET A 151 9.37 -5.00 -6.01
CA MET A 151 8.45 -5.57 -5.02
C MET A 151 7.24 -4.66 -4.77
N VAL A 152 6.17 -5.22 -4.24
CA VAL A 152 5.04 -4.48 -3.67
C VAL A 152 4.89 -4.79 -2.19
N MET A 153 4.53 -3.78 -1.39
CA MET A 153 4.15 -3.90 0.01
C MET A 153 2.64 -3.65 0.15
N LEU A 154 1.95 -4.54 0.84
CA LEU A 154 0.53 -4.37 1.16
C LEU A 154 0.42 -3.65 2.51
N HIS A 155 -0.12 -2.44 2.49
CA HIS A 155 -0.23 -1.62 3.70
C HIS A 155 -1.48 -2.00 4.53
N PHE A 156 -1.28 -2.86 5.52
CA PHE A 156 -2.30 -3.35 6.44
C PHE A 156 -2.21 -2.69 7.83
N GLY A 157 -1.69 -1.47 7.90
CA GLY A 157 -1.51 -0.67 9.10
C GLY A 157 -2.36 0.61 9.14
N HIS A 158 -2.10 1.47 10.12
CA HIS A 158 -2.63 2.84 10.30
C HIS A 158 -4.16 2.99 10.33
N GLY A 159 -4.92 1.92 10.55
CA GLY A 159 -6.39 1.99 10.48
C GLY A 159 -6.93 2.06 9.05
N TRP A 160 -6.12 1.76 8.03
CA TRP A 160 -6.58 1.66 6.64
C TRP A 160 -7.49 0.44 6.42
N LEU A 161 -8.09 0.30 5.25
CA LEU A 161 -9.18 -0.64 5.00
C LEU A 161 -8.90 -2.08 5.48
N PRO A 162 -7.72 -2.70 5.19
CA PRO A 162 -7.46 -4.04 5.71
C PRO A 162 -7.42 -4.08 7.24
N THR A 163 -6.85 -3.05 7.91
CA THR A 163 -6.88 -2.94 9.37
C THR A 163 -8.31 -2.73 9.90
N GLN A 164 -9.17 -1.99 9.17
CA GLN A 164 -10.55 -1.79 9.57
C GLN A 164 -11.31 -3.12 9.63
N PHE A 165 -11.03 -4.06 8.72
CA PHE A 165 -11.59 -5.42 8.79
C PHE A 165 -10.97 -6.26 9.90
N LEU A 166 -9.64 -6.21 10.10
CA LEU A 166 -8.93 -6.99 11.11
C LEU A 166 -9.32 -6.59 12.54
N SER A 167 -9.48 -5.30 12.80
CA SER A 167 -9.67 -4.77 14.15
C SER A 167 -11.13 -4.89 14.63
N PRO A 168 -11.39 -5.51 15.78
CA PRO A 168 -12.73 -5.54 16.37
C PRO A 168 -13.20 -4.16 16.84
N HIS A 169 -12.30 -3.16 16.88
CA HIS A 169 -12.67 -1.77 17.13
C HIS A 169 -13.48 -1.18 15.97
N TYR A 170 -13.04 -1.39 14.74
CA TYR A 170 -13.73 -0.91 13.53
C TYR A 170 -14.77 -1.90 13.03
N ASN A 171 -14.43 -3.19 13.01
CA ASN A 171 -15.29 -4.24 12.46
C ASN A 171 -16.31 -4.72 13.49
N LYS A 172 -17.52 -4.19 13.40
CA LYS A 172 -18.68 -4.60 14.23
C LYS A 172 -19.66 -5.48 13.46
N ARG A 173 -19.22 -6.09 12.34
CA ARG A 173 -20.06 -7.01 11.55
C ARG A 173 -20.42 -8.26 12.34
N THR A 174 -21.61 -8.77 12.08
CA THR A 174 -22.14 -10.02 12.67
C THR A 174 -22.29 -11.13 11.64
N ASP A 175 -21.87 -10.89 10.40
CA ASP A 175 -21.84 -11.84 9.29
C ASP A 175 -20.49 -12.60 9.20
N GLY A 176 -20.30 -13.34 8.11
CA GLY A 176 -19.10 -14.12 7.84
C GLY A 176 -17.79 -13.33 7.72
N TYR A 177 -17.81 -12.00 7.84
CA TYR A 177 -16.63 -11.11 7.74
C TYR A 177 -16.34 -10.37 9.06
N GLY A 178 -17.07 -10.67 10.14
CA GLY A 178 -16.92 -10.05 11.45
C GLY A 178 -16.92 -11.06 12.61
N GLY A 179 -16.86 -10.56 13.85
CA GLY A 179 -16.83 -11.39 15.05
C GLY A 179 -15.46 -12.03 15.31
N CYS A 180 -15.30 -13.33 15.08
CA CYS A 180 -14.06 -14.07 15.34
C CYS A 180 -12.91 -13.65 14.39
N PHE A 181 -11.67 -14.00 14.76
CA PHE A 181 -10.48 -13.64 13.97
C PHE A 181 -10.53 -14.22 12.56
N GLU A 182 -10.96 -15.47 12.42
CA GLU A 182 -11.05 -16.21 11.16
C GLU A 182 -11.96 -15.49 10.13
N ASN A 183 -13.01 -14.82 10.62
CA ASN A 183 -13.87 -14.01 9.77
C ASN A 183 -13.23 -12.67 9.40
N ARG A 184 -12.61 -11.99 10.39
CA ARG A 184 -12.02 -10.67 10.18
C ARG A 184 -10.80 -10.69 9.26
N VAL A 185 -10.10 -11.81 9.16
CA VAL A 185 -8.90 -11.95 8.32
C VAL A 185 -9.23 -12.28 6.86
N LYS A 186 -10.48 -12.63 6.52
CA LYS A 186 -10.88 -13.06 5.16
C LYS A 186 -10.54 -12.03 4.09
N ILE A 187 -10.85 -10.75 4.31
CA ILE A 187 -10.57 -9.69 3.33
C ILE A 187 -9.05 -9.46 3.16
N PRO A 188 -8.25 -9.32 4.22
CA PRO A 188 -6.80 -9.35 4.09
C PRO A 188 -6.24 -10.54 3.30
N ILE A 189 -6.71 -11.75 3.56
CA ILE A 189 -6.30 -12.95 2.82
C ILE A 189 -6.71 -12.86 1.35
N GLN A 190 -7.96 -12.50 1.06
CA GLN A 190 -8.47 -12.35 -0.30
C GLN A 190 -7.64 -11.36 -1.13
N ILE A 191 -7.16 -10.27 -0.51
CA ILE A 191 -6.27 -9.30 -1.17
C ILE A 191 -4.92 -9.93 -1.51
N VAL A 192 -4.36 -10.77 -0.62
CA VAL A 192 -3.06 -11.43 -0.83
C VAL A 192 -3.13 -12.52 -1.90
N GLU A 193 -4.25 -13.22 -2.00
CA GLU A 193 -4.45 -14.34 -2.93
C GLU A 193 -4.86 -13.91 -4.35
N ARG A 194 -5.26 -12.62 -4.55
CA ARG A 194 -5.68 -12.08 -5.84
C ARG A 194 -4.50 -11.74 -6.74
#